data_cbecfdc315d8f4e2c1b208212d383230
#
_entry.id   cbecfdc315d8f4e2c1b208212d383230
#
_cell.length_a   1.000
_cell.length_b   1.000
_cell.length_c   1.000
_cell.angle_alpha   90.00
_cell.angle_beta   90.00
_cell.angle_gamma   90.00
#
_symmetry.space_group_name_H-M   'P 1'
#
loop_
_entity.id
_entity.type
_entity.pdbx_description
1 polymer ?
#
loop_
_entity_poly.entity_id
_entity_poly.type
_entity_poly.pdbx_seq_one_letter_code
_entity_poly.pdbx_strand_id
1 'polypeptide(L)'
;MRQQLLSEGASELSYEIREIVKKAEQIKNLGKEIYWENIGDPIQKNHKLPEWIKQIIADLALQNESYSYCPSKGILETRKFLAAQTNQLKGVQITPDDICFFNGLGDAIAKVYQYIISTSRVIGPSPAYSTHSSAEAAHAGHEPLTYKL
;
A
#
# COMPACT_ATOMS: atom_id res chain seq x y z
N MET A 1 -14.19 -11.46 32.71
CA MET A 1 -14.04 -11.45 31.24
C MET A 1 -13.54 -10.08 30.80
N ARG A 2 -12.58 -10.00 29.88
CA ARG A 2 -12.20 -8.72 29.29
C ARG A 2 -13.35 -8.24 28.41
N GLN A 3 -13.90 -7.07 28.68
CA GLN A 3 -15.07 -6.55 27.97
C GLN A 3 -14.74 -5.86 26.65
N GLN A 4 -13.49 -5.40 26.45
CA GLN A 4 -13.05 -4.75 25.25
C GLN A 4 -11.64 -5.21 24.87
N LEU A 5 -11.49 -5.81 23.69
CA LEU A 5 -10.21 -6.31 23.16
C LEU A 5 -9.69 -5.48 22.00
N LEU A 6 -10.56 -4.71 21.36
CA LEU A 6 -10.23 -3.88 20.19
C LEU A 6 -10.08 -2.41 20.59
N SER A 7 -9.22 -1.67 19.88
CA SER A 7 -9.14 -0.22 20.01
C SER A 7 -10.44 0.44 19.53
N GLU A 8 -10.72 1.67 19.99
CA GLU A 8 -11.93 2.41 19.62
C GLU A 8 -12.06 2.61 18.11
N GLY A 9 -10.95 2.85 17.40
CA GLY A 9 -10.93 3.04 15.94
C GLY A 9 -10.90 1.74 15.13
N ALA A 10 -10.93 0.57 15.74
CA ALA A 10 -10.81 -0.70 15.00
C ALA A 10 -11.97 -0.94 14.02
N SER A 11 -13.16 -0.41 14.30
CA SER A 11 -14.32 -0.47 13.40
C SER A 11 -14.15 0.34 12.11
N GLU A 12 -13.28 1.35 12.13
CA GLU A 12 -12.99 2.22 10.98
C GLU A 12 -12.03 1.57 9.97
N LEU A 13 -11.39 0.46 10.34
CA LEU A 13 -10.57 -0.32 9.42
C LEU A 13 -11.47 -1.05 8.43
N SER A 14 -11.77 -0.39 7.32
CA SER A 14 -12.53 -0.94 6.20
C SER A 14 -11.65 -1.03 4.95
N TYR A 15 -11.91 -2.02 4.13
CA TYR A 15 -11.30 -2.14 2.81
C TYR A 15 -12.40 -2.13 1.75
N GLU A 16 -12.88 -0.96 1.42
CA GLU A 16 -14.03 -0.71 0.56
C GLU A 16 -13.97 -1.45 -0.78
N ILE A 17 -12.78 -1.56 -1.37
CA ILE A 17 -12.55 -2.32 -2.62
C ILE A 17 -13.00 -3.78 -2.47
N ARG A 18 -12.82 -4.39 -1.30
CA ARG A 18 -13.22 -5.78 -1.04
C ARG A 18 -14.71 -5.90 -0.73
N GLU A 19 -15.30 -4.91 -0.08
CA GLU A 19 -16.74 -4.89 0.21
C GLU A 19 -17.57 -4.76 -1.09
N ILE A 20 -17.11 -3.97 -2.04
CA ILE A 20 -17.73 -3.87 -3.38
C ILE A 20 -17.74 -5.22 -4.09
N VAL A 21 -16.66 -6.02 -3.98
CA VAL A 21 -16.58 -7.36 -4.59
C VAL A 21 -17.70 -8.27 -4.07
N LYS A 22 -17.94 -8.29 -2.76
CA LYS A 22 -19.02 -9.11 -2.16
C LYS A 22 -20.39 -8.74 -2.71
N LYS A 23 -20.68 -7.45 -2.85
CA LYS A 23 -21.94 -6.97 -3.44
C LYS A 23 -22.05 -7.31 -4.92
N ALA A 24 -20.97 -7.16 -5.68
CA ALA A 24 -20.93 -7.49 -7.10
C ALA A 24 -21.18 -8.99 -7.33
N GLU A 25 -20.60 -9.86 -6.51
CA GLU A 25 -20.85 -11.29 -6.61
C GLU A 25 -22.31 -11.67 -6.34
N GLN A 26 -22.96 -11.01 -5.36
CA GLN A 26 -24.39 -11.21 -5.13
C GLN A 26 -25.22 -10.84 -6.36
N ILE A 27 -24.90 -9.72 -7.01
CA ILE A 27 -25.59 -9.25 -8.23
C ILE A 27 -25.30 -10.22 -9.40
N LYS A 28 -24.07 -10.70 -9.53
CA LYS A 28 -23.70 -11.71 -10.55
C LYS A 28 -24.50 -13.00 -10.37
N ASN A 29 -24.73 -13.46 -9.15
CA ASN A 29 -25.53 -14.62 -8.84
C ASN A 29 -27.02 -14.47 -9.22
N LEU A 30 -27.48 -13.22 -9.40
CA LEU A 30 -28.80 -12.91 -9.95
C LEU A 30 -28.82 -12.85 -11.49
N GLY A 31 -27.74 -13.31 -12.15
CA GLY A 31 -27.64 -13.37 -13.60
C GLY A 31 -27.29 -12.05 -14.29
N LYS A 32 -26.81 -11.04 -13.52
CA LYS A 32 -26.35 -9.77 -14.08
C LYS A 32 -24.86 -9.86 -14.46
N GLU A 33 -24.50 -9.28 -15.58
CA GLU A 33 -23.12 -9.12 -15.99
C GLU A 33 -22.43 -8.04 -15.14
N ILE A 34 -21.18 -8.30 -14.71
CA ILE A 34 -20.38 -7.38 -13.91
C ILE A 34 -19.11 -7.02 -14.67
N TYR A 35 -18.89 -5.73 -14.84
CA TYR A 35 -17.64 -5.18 -15.38
C TYR A 35 -16.72 -4.80 -14.22
N TRP A 36 -15.60 -5.51 -14.12
CA TRP A 36 -14.66 -5.37 -12.99
C TRP A 36 -13.64 -4.27 -13.26
N GLU A 37 -13.82 -3.11 -12.64
CA GLU A 37 -12.94 -1.94 -12.74
C GLU A 37 -12.32 -1.54 -11.38
N ASN A 38 -12.57 -2.31 -10.34
CA ASN A 38 -12.22 -1.99 -8.97
C ASN A 38 -10.77 -2.33 -8.58
N ILE A 39 -10.08 -3.16 -9.36
CA ILE A 39 -8.68 -3.55 -9.13
C ILE A 39 -7.86 -3.25 -10.37
N GLY A 40 -6.82 -2.43 -10.20
CA GLY A 40 -5.86 -2.08 -11.26
C GLY A 40 -4.77 -3.16 -11.40
N ASP A 41 -5.16 -4.39 -11.71
CA ASP A 41 -4.23 -5.48 -11.98
C ASP A 41 -4.02 -5.62 -13.50
N PRO A 42 -2.86 -5.20 -14.04
CA PRO A 42 -2.60 -5.28 -15.48
C PRO A 42 -2.68 -6.70 -16.03
N ILE A 43 -2.27 -7.69 -15.25
CA ILE A 43 -2.26 -9.09 -15.70
C ILE A 43 -3.70 -9.62 -15.86
N GLN A 44 -4.58 -9.30 -14.91
CA GLN A 44 -6.01 -9.65 -15.01
C GLN A 44 -6.72 -8.90 -16.16
N LYS A 45 -6.16 -7.78 -16.61
CA LYS A 45 -6.64 -7.00 -17.77
C LYS A 45 -5.94 -7.40 -19.09
N ASN A 46 -5.40 -8.61 -19.16
CA ASN A 46 -4.73 -9.18 -20.34
C ASN A 46 -3.44 -8.48 -20.78
N HIS A 47 -2.82 -7.66 -19.93
CA HIS A 47 -1.48 -7.18 -20.17
C HIS A 47 -0.46 -8.28 -19.84
N LYS A 48 0.65 -8.28 -20.58
CA LYS A 48 1.73 -9.25 -20.34
C LYS A 48 2.90 -8.57 -19.64
N LEU A 49 3.45 -9.26 -18.65
CA LEU A 49 4.73 -8.84 -18.09
C LEU A 49 5.80 -8.94 -19.19
N PRO A 50 6.61 -7.90 -19.44
CA PRO A 50 7.71 -7.95 -20.40
C PRO A 50 8.65 -9.13 -20.14
N GLU A 51 9.08 -9.80 -21.20
CA GLU A 51 9.88 -11.03 -21.08
C GLU A 51 11.23 -10.77 -20.38
N TRP A 52 11.86 -9.62 -20.63
CA TRP A 52 13.10 -9.25 -19.96
C TRP A 52 12.98 -9.15 -18.43
N ILE A 53 11.82 -8.73 -17.88
CA ILE A 53 11.58 -8.70 -16.43
C ILE A 53 11.55 -10.13 -15.88
N LYS A 54 10.86 -11.04 -16.58
CA LYS A 54 10.80 -12.45 -16.17
C LYS A 54 12.18 -13.08 -16.18
N GLN A 55 13.00 -12.77 -17.20
CA GLN A 55 14.37 -13.27 -17.29
C GLN A 55 15.21 -12.79 -16.12
N ILE A 56 15.16 -11.50 -15.79
CA ILE A 56 15.88 -10.96 -14.61
C ILE A 56 15.46 -11.68 -13.33
N ILE A 57 14.17 -11.89 -13.13
CA ILE A 57 13.67 -12.60 -11.94
C ILE A 57 14.18 -14.03 -11.90
N ALA A 58 14.16 -14.73 -13.03
CA ALA A 58 14.66 -16.10 -13.13
C ALA A 58 16.17 -16.18 -12.84
N ASP A 59 16.95 -15.27 -13.39
CA ASP A 59 18.40 -15.21 -13.18
C ASP A 59 18.74 -14.91 -11.72
N LEU A 60 18.01 -14.00 -11.08
CA LEU A 60 18.18 -13.69 -9.65
C LEU A 60 17.77 -14.87 -8.76
N ALA A 61 16.71 -15.60 -9.12
CA ALA A 61 16.26 -16.78 -8.36
C ALA A 61 17.27 -17.94 -8.37
N LEU A 62 18.22 -17.96 -9.30
CA LEU A 62 19.30 -18.95 -9.35
C LEU A 62 20.53 -18.56 -8.52
N GLN A 63 20.58 -17.35 -7.99
CA GLN A 63 21.68 -16.84 -7.19
C GLN A 63 21.42 -17.06 -5.71
N ASN A 64 22.36 -17.69 -4.99
CA ASN A 64 22.24 -17.95 -3.56
C ASN A 64 22.12 -16.66 -2.74
N GLU A 65 22.77 -15.60 -3.16
CA GLU A 65 22.78 -14.28 -2.52
C GLU A 65 21.37 -13.66 -2.46
N SER A 66 20.50 -14.00 -3.42
CA SER A 66 19.10 -13.51 -3.44
C SER A 66 18.26 -14.04 -2.27
N TYR A 67 18.73 -15.07 -1.56
CA TYR A 67 18.04 -15.66 -0.41
C TYR A 67 18.63 -15.22 0.93
N SER A 68 19.59 -14.32 0.92
CA SER A 68 20.20 -13.78 2.13
C SER A 68 19.36 -12.63 2.72
N TYR A 69 19.62 -12.32 4.00
CA TYR A 69 19.04 -11.13 4.62
C TYR A 69 19.55 -9.85 3.92
N CYS A 70 18.66 -8.91 3.69
CA CYS A 70 19.02 -7.57 3.27
C CYS A 70 19.05 -6.60 4.47
N PRO A 71 19.70 -5.41 4.33
CA PRO A 71 19.66 -4.38 5.35
C PRO A 71 18.21 -3.95 5.67
N SER A 72 17.94 -3.56 6.94
CA SER A 72 16.59 -3.24 7.43
C SER A 72 15.86 -2.17 6.64
N LYS A 73 16.58 -1.19 6.07
CA LYS A 73 15.99 -0.17 5.18
C LYS A 73 15.80 -0.65 3.73
N GLY A 74 16.31 -1.81 3.36
CA GLY A 74 16.40 -2.32 2.00
C GLY A 74 17.79 -2.11 1.37
N ILE A 75 18.00 -2.69 0.20
CA ILE A 75 19.28 -2.69 -0.51
C ILE A 75 19.72 -1.26 -0.85
N LEU A 76 20.97 -0.92 -0.48
CA LEU A 76 21.50 0.45 -0.60
C LEU A 76 21.53 0.93 -2.06
N GLU A 77 21.91 0.08 -3.00
CA GLU A 77 22.00 0.42 -4.42
C GLU A 77 20.64 0.81 -4.97
N THR A 78 19.58 0.09 -4.59
CA THR A 78 18.19 0.42 -4.97
C THR A 78 17.76 1.75 -4.36
N ARG A 79 18.09 2.00 -3.08
CA ARG A 79 17.79 3.28 -2.42
C ARG A 79 18.54 4.45 -3.05
N LYS A 80 19.81 4.28 -3.44
CA LYS A 80 20.59 5.28 -4.19
C LYS A 80 19.95 5.60 -5.53
N PHE A 81 19.55 4.57 -6.27
CA PHE A 81 18.88 4.75 -7.56
C PHE A 81 17.58 5.54 -7.41
N LEU A 82 16.73 5.17 -6.44
CA LEU A 82 15.45 5.86 -6.21
C LEU A 82 15.65 7.30 -5.73
N ALA A 83 16.60 7.56 -4.85
CA ALA A 83 16.94 8.91 -4.44
C ALA A 83 17.40 9.78 -5.64
N ALA A 84 18.27 9.23 -6.48
CA ALA A 84 18.71 9.93 -7.69
C ALA A 84 17.57 10.21 -8.66
N GLN A 85 16.64 9.26 -8.88
CA GLN A 85 15.46 9.48 -9.72
C GLN A 85 14.53 10.55 -9.13
N THR A 86 14.26 10.49 -7.84
CA THR A 86 13.41 11.48 -7.14
C THR A 86 14.01 12.88 -7.24
N ASN A 87 15.32 13.00 -7.06
CA ASN A 87 16.05 14.29 -7.09
C ASN A 87 16.16 14.91 -8.49
N GLN A 88 15.81 14.18 -9.56
CA GLN A 88 15.64 14.77 -10.90
C GLN A 88 14.37 15.62 -10.96
N LEU A 89 13.40 15.39 -10.10
CA LEU A 89 12.20 16.21 -10.00
C LEU A 89 12.51 17.50 -9.23
N LYS A 90 11.78 18.56 -9.57
CA LYS A 90 11.86 19.80 -8.79
C LYS A 90 11.18 19.59 -7.44
N GLY A 91 11.84 19.92 -6.35
CA GLY A 91 11.31 19.79 -5.02
C GLY A 91 12.38 19.51 -3.95
N VAL A 92 11.97 18.94 -2.84
CA VAL A 92 12.86 18.56 -1.74
C VAL A 92 13.81 17.46 -2.23
N GLN A 93 15.10 17.69 -2.00
CA GLN A 93 16.13 16.70 -2.30
C GLN A 93 16.23 15.69 -1.16
N ILE A 94 16.34 14.42 -1.50
CA ILE A 94 16.45 13.31 -0.55
C ILE A 94 17.74 12.53 -0.72
N THR A 95 18.10 11.82 0.33
CA THR A 95 19.24 10.89 0.35
C THR A 95 18.76 9.43 0.36
N PRO A 96 19.60 8.45 0.12
CA PRO A 96 19.23 7.05 0.31
C PRO A 96 18.74 6.71 1.73
N ASP A 97 19.11 7.51 2.73
CA ASP A 97 18.69 7.30 4.11
C ASP A 97 17.26 7.75 4.42
N ASP A 98 16.68 8.52 3.54
CA ASP A 98 15.27 8.95 3.60
C ASP A 98 14.33 7.90 2.99
N ILE A 99 14.86 6.79 2.47
CA ILE A 99 14.10 5.69 1.86
C ILE A 99 14.15 4.44 2.72
N CYS A 100 12.98 3.88 2.99
CA CYS A 100 12.84 2.60 3.68
C CYS A 100 11.86 1.72 2.92
N PHE A 101 12.23 0.46 2.68
CA PHE A 101 11.35 -0.52 2.05
C PHE A 101 10.50 -1.25 3.07
N PHE A 102 9.27 -1.51 2.69
CA PHE A 102 8.30 -2.30 3.42
C PHE A 102 7.73 -3.41 2.52
N ASN A 103 6.97 -4.30 3.09
CA ASN A 103 6.30 -5.37 2.34
C ASN A 103 4.99 -4.85 1.70
N GLY A 104 5.15 -3.84 0.84
CA GLY A 104 4.06 -3.13 0.19
C GLY A 104 3.59 -1.89 0.95
N LEU A 105 2.83 -1.02 0.25
CA LEU A 105 2.35 0.25 0.80
C LEU A 105 1.43 0.08 2.01
N GLY A 106 0.59 -0.95 2.02
CA GLY A 106 -0.30 -1.23 3.16
C GLY A 106 0.48 -1.54 4.43
N ASP A 107 1.59 -2.30 4.34
CA ASP A 107 2.47 -2.57 5.48
C ASP A 107 3.18 -1.29 5.96
N ALA A 108 3.65 -0.45 5.03
CA ALA A 108 4.26 0.84 5.36
C ALA A 108 3.30 1.73 6.15
N ILE A 109 2.08 1.90 5.67
CA ILE A 109 1.04 2.69 6.32
C ILE A 109 0.75 2.14 7.73
N ALA A 110 0.50 0.85 7.85
CA ALA A 110 0.20 0.22 9.14
C ALA A 110 1.35 0.42 10.16
N LYS A 111 2.61 0.26 9.71
CA LYS A 111 3.78 0.47 10.57
C LYS A 111 3.94 1.93 10.99
N VAL A 112 3.76 2.88 10.07
CA VAL A 112 3.87 4.31 10.40
C VAL A 112 2.84 4.69 11.46
N TYR A 113 1.58 4.28 11.30
CA TYR A 113 0.53 4.61 12.26
C TYR A 113 0.71 3.98 13.65
N GLN A 114 1.49 2.90 13.77
CA GLN A 114 1.85 2.33 15.08
C GLN A 114 2.74 3.26 15.93
N TYR A 115 3.49 4.17 15.29
CA TYR A 115 4.46 5.04 15.95
C TYR A 115 3.99 6.49 16.05
N ILE A 116 2.92 6.86 15.37
CA ILE A 116 2.31 8.18 15.51
C ILE A 116 1.53 8.23 16.84
N ILE A 117 1.72 9.27 17.62
CA ILE A 117 0.99 9.47 18.87
C ILE A 117 -0.52 9.63 18.61
N SER A 118 -1.36 9.06 19.46
CA SER A 118 -2.82 8.99 19.26
C SER A 118 -3.52 10.34 19.10
N THR A 119 -2.91 11.42 19.59
CA THR A 119 -3.45 12.80 19.47
C THR A 119 -3.07 13.47 18.16
N SER A 120 -2.17 12.89 17.35
CA SER A 120 -1.78 13.46 16.05
C SER A 120 -2.76 13.01 14.97
N ARG A 121 -3.01 13.91 14.03
CA ARG A 121 -3.82 13.66 12.84
C ARG A 121 -2.96 13.73 11.59
N VAL A 122 -3.25 12.87 10.63
CA VAL A 122 -2.55 12.82 9.34
C VAL A 122 -3.50 13.18 8.22
N ILE A 123 -3.21 14.27 7.52
CA ILE A 123 -4.04 14.69 6.38
C ILE A 123 -3.60 14.00 5.08
N GLY A 124 -4.55 13.46 4.34
CA GLY A 124 -4.33 12.83 3.05
C GLY A 124 -5.16 13.43 1.92
N PRO A 125 -4.85 13.12 0.65
CA PRO A 125 -5.65 13.54 -0.48
C PRO A 125 -6.97 12.78 -0.58
N SER A 126 -7.97 13.39 -1.21
CA SER A 126 -9.24 12.76 -1.58
C SER A 126 -9.67 13.26 -2.97
N PRO A 127 -9.99 12.37 -3.94
CA PRO A 127 -9.94 10.91 -3.85
C PRO A 127 -8.52 10.35 -3.85
N ALA A 128 -8.29 9.23 -3.15
CA ALA A 128 -6.99 8.56 -3.09
C ALA A 128 -7.13 7.07 -2.73
N TYR A 129 -6.00 6.41 -2.52
CA TYR A 129 -5.97 5.03 -2.07
C TYR A 129 -6.57 4.91 -0.66
N SER A 130 -7.66 4.15 -0.53
CA SER A 130 -8.49 4.08 0.68
C SER A 130 -7.76 3.58 1.93
N THR A 131 -6.68 2.82 1.77
CA THR A 131 -5.90 2.30 2.92
C THR A 131 -5.37 3.42 3.82
N HIS A 132 -4.97 4.57 3.25
CA HIS A 132 -4.52 5.71 4.04
C HIS A 132 -5.67 6.32 4.86
N SER A 133 -6.81 6.57 4.23
CA SER A 133 -7.99 7.14 4.90
C SER A 133 -8.50 6.23 6.01
N SER A 134 -8.59 4.92 5.75
CA SER A 134 -9.01 3.94 6.76
C SER A 134 -8.02 3.84 7.93
N ALA A 135 -6.71 3.91 7.66
CA ALA A 135 -5.70 3.91 8.71
C ALA A 135 -5.75 5.17 9.57
N GLU A 136 -5.97 6.34 8.94
CA GLU A 136 -6.16 7.60 9.66
C GLU A 136 -7.42 7.56 10.54
N ALA A 137 -8.54 7.12 9.99
CA ALA A 137 -9.80 7.00 10.74
C ALA A 137 -9.65 6.04 11.93
N ALA A 138 -9.01 4.89 11.72
CA ALA A 138 -8.75 3.93 12.79
C ALA A 138 -7.80 4.46 13.88
N HIS A 139 -6.78 5.21 13.47
CA HIS A 139 -5.82 5.83 14.39
C HIS A 139 -6.49 6.91 15.25
N ALA A 140 -7.29 7.76 14.63
CA ALA A 140 -7.94 8.89 15.29
C ALA A 140 -9.23 8.51 16.02
N GLY A 141 -9.90 7.40 15.66
CA GLY A 141 -11.24 7.06 16.13
C GLY A 141 -12.34 7.99 15.56
N HIS A 142 -12.07 8.70 14.48
CA HIS A 142 -12.95 9.68 13.84
C HIS A 142 -12.81 9.63 12.32
N GLU A 143 -13.68 10.35 11.61
CA GLU A 143 -13.58 10.53 10.16
C GLU A 143 -12.18 11.01 9.73
N PRO A 144 -11.65 10.49 8.62
CA PRO A 144 -10.30 10.82 8.17
C PRO A 144 -10.19 12.29 7.76
N LEU A 145 -9.04 12.90 8.07
CA LEU A 145 -8.72 14.22 7.55
C LEU A 145 -8.26 14.14 6.10
N THR A 146 -8.96 14.84 5.21
CA THR A 146 -8.62 14.85 3.79
C THR A 146 -8.62 16.26 3.21
N TYR A 147 -7.85 16.43 2.12
CA TYR A 147 -7.95 17.60 1.24
C TYR A 147 -8.33 17.15 -0.17
N LYS A 148 -9.03 17.98 -0.90
CA LYS A 148 -9.39 17.70 -2.29
C LYS A 148 -8.20 17.93 -3.22
N LEU A 149 -8.03 17.01 -4.17
CA LEU A 149 -7.11 17.15 -5.29
C LEU A 149 -7.75 18.00 -6.40
#